data_31e66d600b255b28d487df7b45d6d70c
#
_entry.id   31e66d600b255b28d487df7b45d6d70c
#
_cell.length_a   1.000
_cell.length_b   1.000
_cell.length_c   1.000
_cell.angle_alpha   90.00
_cell.angle_beta   90.00
_cell.angle_gamma   90.00
#
_symmetry.space_group_name_H-M   'P 1'
#
loop_
_entity.id
_entity.type
_entity.pdbx_description
1 polymer ?
#
loop_
_entity_poly.entity_id
_entity_poly.type
_entity_poly.pdbx_seq_one_letter_code
_entity_poly.pdbx_strand_id
1 'polypeptide(L)'
;MNDSKKLPQPNEKIAEAQRKDVQKSRRKFLDLVAKSGISSATLRYSSLLGGLMTARYASAQETPKRVVYCYIHSGSPDDWRPSSASGISNNQSSYHYGPASYNVAQICHFRGVDTEVAGHGGARQALGGDYSRNTVDMDLAPILGPRSYYSTIFLGSNAQESGRDANTIISKASLPEDDPNTALRKYFGALPDVGKDDTYILSFDAQKRALDNIKKKLSTDEYARVQNHFTAIEKIESRIADLANAAAPDLNACKPTIPGAYDDSSNAGMVAHAKLQVDILVAAFQCDLTRVGVLQIGNHNGAGWTYRGFDGHSAAHSGGASVWNPMMKDKFEVPAYFIKKLMSTMDSDGQPLINSTAFCQVTCFGNGLSHASTNAPFLLATQMSGFKSGFSSKGTASTSRDFHAEVAKGLGVDPKGLHLGGATGGDVGLV
;
A
#
# COMPACT_ATOMS: atom_id res chain seq x y z
N MET A 1 50.08 33.71 4.01
CA MET A 1 49.56 32.36 3.71
C MET A 1 48.92 31.82 4.97
N ASN A 2 47.61 31.98 5.08
CA ASN A 2 46.85 31.56 6.26
C ASN A 2 45.92 30.41 5.82
N ASP A 3 46.39 29.17 6.05
CA ASP A 3 45.62 27.96 5.86
C ASP A 3 44.59 27.82 7.02
N SER A 4 43.45 28.43 6.89
CA SER A 4 42.33 28.20 7.80
C SER A 4 41.70 26.81 7.50
N LYS A 5 42.17 25.77 8.18
CA LYS A 5 41.49 24.47 8.24
C LYS A 5 40.09 24.68 8.76
N LYS A 6 39.06 24.69 7.88
CA LYS A 6 37.67 24.65 8.27
C LYS A 6 37.42 23.39 9.09
N LEU A 7 36.96 23.54 10.32
CA LEU A 7 36.47 22.43 11.13
C LEU A 7 35.26 21.80 10.44
N PRO A 8 35.22 20.47 10.27
CA PRO A 8 34.09 19.82 9.63
C PRO A 8 32.79 20.08 10.41
N GLN A 9 31.73 20.36 9.66
CA GLN A 9 30.39 20.62 10.21
C GLN A 9 29.88 19.37 10.97
N PRO A 10 29.01 19.53 11.98
CA PRO A 10 28.50 18.41 12.81
C PRO A 10 27.94 17.24 11.99
N ASN A 11 27.28 17.53 10.87
CA ASN A 11 26.71 16.51 9.98
C ASN A 11 27.75 15.67 9.25
N GLU A 12 28.91 16.25 8.91
CA GLU A 12 30.02 15.51 8.27
C GLU A 12 30.66 14.51 9.25
N LYS A 13 30.76 14.85 10.52
CA LYS A 13 31.28 13.94 11.56
C LYS A 13 30.37 12.74 11.78
N ILE A 14 29.04 12.96 11.76
CA ILE A 14 28.04 11.87 11.90
C ILE A 14 28.11 10.94 10.69
N ALA A 15 28.15 11.49 9.48
CA ALA A 15 28.26 10.71 8.24
C ALA A 15 29.58 9.92 8.17
N GLU A 16 30.68 10.49 8.63
CA GLU A 16 31.98 9.80 8.68
C GLU A 16 32.01 8.69 9.74
N ALA A 17 31.40 8.90 10.90
CA ALA A 17 31.25 7.87 11.93
C ALA A 17 30.40 6.69 11.42
N GLN A 18 29.29 6.96 10.76
CA GLN A 18 28.43 5.95 10.14
C GLN A 18 29.16 5.16 9.05
N ARG A 19 29.95 5.82 8.18
CA ARG A 19 30.78 5.15 7.17
C ARG A 19 31.84 4.23 7.80
N LYS A 20 32.46 4.63 8.90
CA LYS A 20 33.46 3.81 9.62
C LYS A 20 32.82 2.58 10.26
N ASP A 21 31.61 2.70 10.83
CA ASP A 21 30.88 1.57 11.39
C ASP A 21 30.41 0.57 10.31
N VAL A 22 29.96 1.07 9.16
CA VAL A 22 29.63 0.24 7.99
C VAL A 22 30.86 -0.55 7.52
N GLN A 23 32.02 0.10 7.38
CA GLN A 23 33.25 -0.57 6.96
C GLN A 23 33.73 -1.62 7.98
N LYS A 24 33.59 -1.34 9.28
CA LYS A 24 33.93 -2.26 10.36
C LYS A 24 33.03 -3.51 10.35
N SER A 25 31.76 -3.33 10.11
CA SER A 25 30.79 -4.42 9.99
C SER A 25 31.04 -5.29 8.76
N ARG A 26 31.38 -4.68 7.61
CA ARG A 26 31.79 -5.42 6.40
C ARG A 26 33.03 -6.28 6.64
N ARG A 27 34.05 -5.75 7.31
CA ARG A 27 35.29 -6.52 7.62
C ARG A 27 35.00 -7.70 8.54
N LYS A 28 34.19 -7.50 9.59
CA LYS A 28 33.78 -8.60 10.49
C LYS A 28 33.00 -9.69 9.79
N PHE A 29 32.12 -9.32 8.85
CA PHE A 29 31.34 -10.26 8.06
C PHE A 29 32.24 -11.08 7.10
N LEU A 30 33.15 -10.42 6.36
CA LEU A 30 34.08 -11.10 5.47
C LEU A 30 35.02 -12.03 6.23
N ASP A 31 35.43 -11.68 7.43
CA ASP A 31 36.23 -12.50 8.32
C ASP A 31 35.44 -13.74 8.81
N LEU A 32 34.16 -13.59 9.10
CA LEU A 32 33.27 -14.70 9.46
C LEU A 32 33.08 -15.68 8.30
N VAL A 33 32.88 -15.15 7.10
CA VAL A 33 32.74 -15.96 5.86
C VAL A 33 34.04 -16.70 5.54
N ALA A 34 35.18 -16.03 5.65
CA ALA A 34 36.49 -16.68 5.45
C ALA A 34 36.75 -17.80 6.45
N LYS A 35 36.32 -17.62 7.70
CA LYS A 35 36.44 -18.62 8.77
C LYS A 35 35.45 -19.78 8.62
N SER A 36 34.32 -19.60 7.93
CA SER A 36 33.31 -20.66 7.71
C SER A 36 33.64 -21.60 6.53
N GLY A 37 34.74 -21.37 5.80
CA GLY A 37 35.15 -22.20 4.66
C GLY A 37 34.28 -22.08 3.41
N ILE A 38 33.37 -21.12 3.36
CA ILE A 38 32.49 -20.89 2.22
C ILE A 38 33.27 -20.14 1.13
N SER A 39 33.37 -20.75 -0.06
CA SER A 39 34.07 -20.11 -1.16
C SER A 39 33.36 -18.86 -1.66
N SER A 40 34.14 -17.86 -2.10
CA SER A 40 33.60 -16.61 -2.65
C SER A 40 32.73 -16.82 -3.91
N ALA A 41 32.90 -17.95 -4.60
CA ALA A 41 32.08 -18.34 -5.74
C ALA A 41 30.68 -18.78 -5.30
N THR A 42 30.57 -19.57 -4.23
CA THR A 42 29.27 -20.00 -3.65
C THR A 42 28.46 -18.81 -3.14
N LEU A 43 29.13 -17.81 -2.61
CA LEU A 43 28.52 -16.57 -2.14
C LEU A 43 27.90 -15.73 -3.28
N ARG A 44 28.50 -15.74 -4.46
CA ARG A 44 28.01 -14.97 -5.63
C ARG A 44 26.78 -15.57 -6.29
N TYR A 45 26.52 -16.84 -6.11
CA TYR A 45 25.44 -17.57 -6.78
C TYR A 45 24.24 -17.91 -5.89
N SER A 46 24.28 -17.62 -4.59
CA SER A 46 23.13 -17.86 -3.72
C SER A 46 22.32 -16.59 -3.54
N SER A 47 21.15 -16.53 -4.21
CA SER A 47 20.11 -15.52 -3.98
C SER A 47 19.69 -15.41 -2.50
N LEU A 48 19.86 -16.53 -1.75
CA LEU A 48 19.63 -16.58 -0.30
C LEU A 48 20.61 -15.71 0.50
N LEU A 49 21.86 -15.63 0.07
CA LEU A 49 22.89 -14.85 0.75
C LEU A 49 22.84 -13.36 0.35
N GLY A 50 22.41 -13.04 -0.85
CA GLY A 50 22.11 -11.66 -1.25
C GLY A 50 20.99 -11.07 -0.38
N GLY A 51 19.91 -11.84 -0.15
CA GLY A 51 18.83 -11.49 0.76
C GLY A 51 19.27 -11.36 2.22
N LEU A 52 20.13 -12.27 2.71
CA LEU A 52 20.70 -12.21 4.06
C LEU A 52 21.68 -11.01 4.27
N MET A 53 22.36 -10.58 3.22
CA MET A 53 23.26 -9.43 3.29
C MET A 53 22.49 -8.11 3.34
N THR A 54 21.42 -7.98 2.55
CA THR A 54 20.52 -6.82 2.63
C THR A 54 19.75 -6.79 3.96
N ALA A 55 19.30 -7.94 4.47
CA ALA A 55 18.60 -8.06 5.75
C ALA A 55 19.46 -7.61 6.96
N ARG A 56 20.75 -7.88 6.99
CA ARG A 56 21.63 -7.44 8.09
C ARG A 56 21.98 -5.95 8.03
N TYR A 57 21.94 -5.31 6.88
CA TYR A 57 22.04 -3.85 6.77
C TYR A 57 20.76 -3.15 7.20
N ALA A 58 19.59 -3.81 7.05
CA ALA A 58 18.30 -3.34 7.53
C ALA A 58 18.10 -3.56 9.04
N SER A 59 18.89 -4.41 9.71
CA SER A 59 18.69 -4.81 11.11
C SER A 59 18.95 -3.72 12.16
N ALA A 60 19.29 -2.51 11.76
CA ALA A 60 19.26 -1.31 12.62
C ALA A 60 18.03 -0.44 12.35
N GLN A 61 17.16 -0.81 11.41
CA GLN A 61 15.90 -0.13 11.12
C GLN A 61 14.74 -1.03 11.58
N GLU A 62 13.77 -0.42 12.23
CA GLU A 62 12.48 -1.08 12.51
C GLU A 62 11.94 -1.72 11.23
N THR A 63 11.42 -2.95 11.34
CA THR A 63 10.76 -3.64 10.23
C THR A 63 9.77 -2.68 9.55
N PRO A 64 9.89 -2.45 8.24
CA PRO A 64 9.07 -1.47 7.56
C PRO A 64 7.59 -1.85 7.66
N LYS A 65 6.77 -0.95 8.19
CA LYS A 65 5.32 -1.12 8.23
C LYS A 65 4.73 -0.73 6.90
N ARG A 66 3.83 -1.56 6.38
CA ARG A 66 3.18 -1.38 5.08
C ARG A 66 1.67 -1.44 5.22
N VAL A 67 0.97 -0.80 4.30
CA VAL A 67 -0.48 -0.93 4.15
C VAL A 67 -0.83 -1.10 2.68
N VAL A 68 -1.82 -1.94 2.41
CA VAL A 68 -2.39 -2.07 1.07
C VAL A 68 -3.90 -2.06 1.13
N TYR A 69 -4.51 -1.31 0.23
CA TYR A 69 -5.94 -1.22 0.04
C TYR A 69 -6.34 -1.96 -1.24
N CYS A 70 -7.16 -2.99 -1.10
CA CYS A 70 -7.74 -3.74 -2.20
C CYS A 70 -9.22 -3.38 -2.32
N TYR A 71 -9.57 -2.61 -3.32
CA TYR A 71 -10.95 -2.18 -3.55
C TYR A 71 -11.68 -3.15 -4.45
N ILE A 72 -12.86 -3.57 -4.01
CA ILE A 72 -13.83 -4.31 -4.80
C ILE A 72 -15.07 -3.44 -4.92
N HIS A 73 -15.50 -3.13 -6.15
CA HIS A 73 -16.69 -2.33 -6.39
C HIS A 73 -17.97 -3.07 -6.01
N SER A 74 -19.03 -2.30 -5.79
CA SER A 74 -20.42 -2.78 -5.67
C SER A 74 -20.74 -3.64 -4.44
N GLY A 75 -19.90 -3.60 -3.41
CA GLY A 75 -20.21 -4.27 -2.14
C GLY A 75 -20.20 -5.79 -2.19
N SER A 76 -21.17 -6.44 -1.56
CA SER A 76 -21.28 -7.90 -1.46
C SER A 76 -22.73 -8.33 -1.20
N PRO A 77 -23.10 -9.59 -1.45
CA PRO A 77 -24.32 -10.18 -0.91
C PRO A 77 -24.43 -10.03 0.60
N ASP A 78 -25.64 -10.00 1.15
CA ASP A 78 -25.89 -9.78 2.57
C ASP A 78 -25.23 -10.82 3.50
N ASP A 79 -25.07 -12.05 3.01
CA ASP A 79 -24.46 -13.18 3.73
C ASP A 79 -22.92 -13.26 3.60
N TRP A 80 -22.26 -12.20 3.14
CA TRP A 80 -20.82 -12.18 2.88
C TRP A 80 -19.95 -12.44 4.11
N ARG A 81 -20.45 -12.11 5.30
CA ARG A 81 -19.66 -12.11 6.53
C ARG A 81 -19.75 -13.45 7.26
N PRO A 82 -18.65 -14.21 7.37
CA PRO A 82 -18.68 -15.50 8.05
C PRO A 82 -18.80 -15.35 9.56
N SER A 83 -19.44 -16.33 10.21
CA SER A 83 -19.55 -16.40 11.67
C SER A 83 -18.28 -16.97 12.34
N SER A 84 -17.50 -17.76 11.60
CA SER A 84 -16.23 -18.35 12.05
C SER A 84 -15.28 -18.56 10.88
N ALA A 85 -13.99 -18.73 11.15
CA ALA A 85 -12.99 -19.01 10.12
C ALA A 85 -13.22 -20.34 9.37
N SER A 86 -13.84 -21.31 10.05
CA SER A 86 -14.22 -22.61 9.46
C SER A 86 -15.65 -22.64 8.91
N GLY A 87 -16.46 -21.65 9.25
CA GLY A 87 -17.88 -21.57 8.88
C GLY A 87 -18.15 -20.90 7.53
N ILE A 88 -17.15 -20.74 6.68
CA ILE A 88 -17.30 -20.14 5.36
C ILE A 88 -17.93 -21.13 4.40
N SER A 89 -19.09 -20.79 3.85
CA SER A 89 -19.84 -21.61 2.91
C SER A 89 -19.49 -21.26 1.46
N ASN A 90 -19.80 -22.20 0.53
CA ASN A 90 -19.59 -21.98 -0.90
C ASN A 90 -20.44 -20.86 -1.50
N ASN A 91 -21.51 -20.45 -0.84
CA ASN A 91 -22.42 -19.43 -1.34
C ASN A 91 -22.04 -18.00 -0.91
N GLN A 92 -21.16 -17.86 0.08
CA GLN A 92 -20.72 -16.56 0.58
C GLN A 92 -19.60 -15.99 -0.26
N SER A 93 -19.56 -14.69 -0.46
CA SER A 93 -18.43 -14.00 -1.12
C SER A 93 -17.09 -14.22 -0.39
N SER A 94 -17.14 -14.51 0.91
CA SER A 94 -15.96 -14.85 1.72
C SER A 94 -15.44 -16.28 1.50
N TYR A 95 -16.04 -17.10 0.64
CA TYR A 95 -15.66 -18.49 0.37
C TYR A 95 -14.15 -18.66 0.12
N HIS A 96 -13.56 -17.78 -0.66
CA HIS A 96 -12.14 -17.89 -1.02
C HIS A 96 -11.17 -17.67 0.16
N TYR A 97 -11.62 -17.08 1.25
CA TYR A 97 -10.82 -16.95 2.47
C TYR A 97 -10.76 -18.24 3.29
N GLY A 98 -11.68 -19.19 3.02
CA GLY A 98 -11.81 -20.44 3.75
C GLY A 98 -10.84 -21.54 3.34
N PRO A 99 -10.90 -22.68 4.05
CA PRO A 99 -10.03 -23.83 3.82
C PRO A 99 -10.13 -24.46 2.42
N ALA A 100 -11.27 -24.30 1.76
CA ALA A 100 -11.50 -24.87 0.43
C ALA A 100 -10.70 -24.15 -0.68
N SER A 101 -10.19 -22.96 -0.42
CA SER A 101 -9.41 -22.17 -1.38
C SER A 101 -8.06 -21.77 -0.80
N TYR A 102 -7.93 -20.54 -0.28
CA TYR A 102 -6.62 -20.01 0.15
C TYR A 102 -6.31 -20.22 1.63
N ASN A 103 -7.30 -20.58 2.44
CA ASN A 103 -7.16 -20.83 3.89
C ASN A 103 -6.48 -19.67 4.64
N VAL A 104 -7.00 -18.47 4.48
CA VAL A 104 -6.44 -17.25 5.08
C VAL A 104 -7.37 -16.62 6.13
N ALA A 105 -8.58 -17.15 6.32
CA ALA A 105 -9.60 -16.56 7.18
C ALA A 105 -9.16 -16.42 8.64
N GLN A 106 -8.27 -17.26 9.13
CA GLN A 106 -7.82 -17.28 10.51
C GLN A 106 -7.04 -16.03 10.94
N ILE A 107 -6.58 -15.21 10.01
CA ILE A 107 -5.92 -13.92 10.29
C ILE A 107 -6.78 -12.73 9.83
N CYS A 108 -8.05 -12.97 9.50
CA CYS A 108 -8.93 -11.97 8.92
C CYS A 108 -9.92 -11.42 9.94
N HIS A 109 -10.05 -10.10 9.97
CA HIS A 109 -11.05 -9.38 10.73
C HIS A 109 -12.11 -8.82 9.77
N PHE A 110 -13.24 -9.51 9.67
CA PHE A 110 -14.37 -9.11 8.84
C PHE A 110 -15.19 -8.03 9.55
N ARG A 111 -15.44 -6.91 8.86
CA ARG A 111 -16.16 -5.76 9.40
C ARG A 111 -17.25 -5.29 8.45
N GLY A 112 -18.49 -5.22 8.94
CA GLY A 112 -19.54 -4.47 8.27
C GLY A 112 -19.45 -3.03 8.71
N VAL A 113 -19.10 -2.12 7.82
CA VAL A 113 -19.01 -0.68 8.13
C VAL A 113 -20.06 0.09 7.35
N ASP A 114 -20.39 1.28 7.81
CA ASP A 114 -21.28 2.17 7.09
C ASP A 114 -20.45 3.11 6.20
N THR A 115 -20.82 3.17 4.92
CA THR A 115 -20.28 4.16 3.99
C THR A 115 -21.17 5.40 4.05
N GLU A 116 -20.59 6.60 4.02
CA GLU A 116 -21.35 7.83 4.29
C GLU A 116 -22.29 8.23 3.16
N VAL A 117 -22.10 7.70 1.96
CA VAL A 117 -22.91 8.01 0.78
C VAL A 117 -23.45 6.72 0.17
N ALA A 118 -24.75 6.66 0.04
CA ALA A 118 -25.40 5.66 -0.80
C ALA A 118 -25.20 6.03 -2.28
N GLY A 119 -24.98 5.01 -3.12
CA GLY A 119 -24.83 5.22 -4.55
C GLY A 119 -23.40 5.42 -5.05
N HIS A 120 -23.26 5.51 -6.36
CA HIS A 120 -21.96 5.46 -7.05
C HIS A 120 -21.06 6.68 -6.85
N GLY A 121 -21.47 7.73 -6.14
CA GLY A 121 -20.65 8.90 -5.82
C GLY A 121 -19.59 8.69 -4.74
N GLY A 122 -19.56 7.51 -4.12
CA GLY A 122 -18.80 7.24 -2.90
C GLY A 122 -17.46 6.51 -3.06
N ALA A 123 -16.92 6.35 -4.28
CA ALA A 123 -15.71 5.56 -4.48
C ALA A 123 -14.55 5.98 -3.56
N ARG A 124 -14.28 7.28 -3.43
CA ARG A 124 -13.22 7.82 -2.57
C ARG A 124 -13.46 7.60 -1.08
N GLN A 125 -14.72 7.44 -0.68
CA GLN A 125 -15.08 7.15 0.71
C GLN A 125 -14.64 5.76 1.16
N ALA A 126 -14.48 4.82 0.21
CA ALA A 126 -13.84 3.55 0.49
C ALA A 126 -12.42 3.72 1.09
N LEU A 127 -11.74 4.84 0.80
CA LEU A 127 -10.47 5.23 1.40
C LEU A 127 -10.58 6.45 2.34
N GLY A 128 -11.74 6.67 2.94
CA GLY A 128 -11.97 7.73 3.94
C GLY A 128 -11.96 9.15 3.39
N GLY A 129 -11.70 9.33 2.08
CA GLY A 129 -11.66 10.64 1.42
C GLY A 129 -13.01 11.09 0.88
N ASP A 130 -13.02 12.26 0.26
CA ASP A 130 -14.11 12.82 -0.51
C ASP A 130 -13.58 13.76 -1.60
N TYR A 131 -14.44 14.61 -2.18
CA TYR A 131 -13.98 15.59 -3.18
C TYR A 131 -12.96 16.60 -2.64
N SER A 132 -13.08 17.00 -1.38
CA SER A 132 -12.26 18.02 -0.73
C SER A 132 -11.09 17.43 0.06
N ARG A 133 -11.27 16.25 0.66
CA ARG A 133 -10.29 15.61 1.54
C ARG A 133 -9.39 14.64 0.79
N ASN A 134 -8.19 14.47 1.30
CA ASN A 134 -7.30 13.42 0.85
C ASN A 134 -7.86 12.04 1.18
N THR A 135 -7.44 11.04 0.42
CA THR A 135 -7.64 9.65 0.74
C THR A 135 -6.55 9.16 1.69
N VAL A 136 -6.85 8.19 2.53
CA VAL A 136 -5.96 7.75 3.63
C VAL A 136 -4.61 7.22 3.16
N ASP A 137 -4.55 6.64 1.96
CA ASP A 137 -3.30 6.21 1.34
C ASP A 137 -2.34 7.38 1.10
N MET A 138 -2.86 8.55 0.69
CA MET A 138 -2.05 9.77 0.53
C MET A 138 -1.52 10.30 1.87
N ASP A 139 -2.33 10.21 2.91
CA ASP A 139 -1.92 10.67 4.24
C ASP A 139 -0.88 9.75 4.88
N LEU A 140 -1.01 8.43 4.68
CA LEU A 140 -0.10 7.43 5.23
C LEU A 140 1.23 7.34 4.49
N ALA A 141 1.25 7.62 3.19
CA ALA A 141 2.44 7.47 2.35
C ALA A 141 3.67 8.25 2.87
N PRO A 142 3.59 9.55 3.22
CA PRO A 142 4.73 10.28 3.75
C PRO A 142 5.16 9.83 5.16
N ILE A 143 4.27 9.16 5.90
CA ILE A 143 4.55 8.69 7.27
C ILE A 143 5.23 7.32 7.24
N LEU A 144 4.65 6.37 6.50
CA LEU A 144 5.14 4.99 6.45
C LEU A 144 6.35 4.84 5.54
N GLY A 145 6.37 5.57 4.42
CA GLY A 145 7.37 5.46 3.38
C GLY A 145 8.14 6.75 3.09
N PRO A 146 8.69 7.48 4.09
CA PRO A 146 9.43 8.71 3.83
C PRO A 146 10.69 8.45 2.98
N ARG A 147 11.16 7.20 2.93
CA ARG A 147 12.35 6.74 2.18
C ARG A 147 12.02 5.79 1.03
N SER A 148 10.74 5.59 0.70
CA SER A 148 10.33 4.74 -0.42
C SER A 148 10.54 5.44 -1.76
N TYR A 149 10.91 4.70 -2.81
CA TYR A 149 11.06 5.22 -4.18
C TYR A 149 9.74 5.78 -4.72
N TYR A 150 8.64 5.10 -4.40
CA TYR A 150 7.29 5.54 -4.74
C TYR A 150 6.50 5.78 -3.46
N SER A 151 5.86 6.94 -3.34
CA SER A 151 5.01 7.25 -2.17
C SER A 151 3.85 6.27 -2.07
N THR A 152 3.16 6.05 -3.20
CA THR A 152 2.07 5.08 -3.34
C THR A 152 2.22 4.42 -4.70
N ILE A 153 2.01 3.10 -4.77
CA ILE A 153 1.82 2.38 -6.03
C ILE A 153 0.33 2.09 -6.15
N PHE A 154 -0.30 2.67 -7.18
CA PHE A 154 -1.71 2.47 -7.47
C PHE A 154 -1.86 1.69 -8.77
N LEU A 155 -2.33 0.44 -8.65
CA LEU A 155 -2.61 -0.47 -9.76
C LEU A 155 -4.12 -0.69 -9.92
N GLY A 156 -4.51 -1.03 -11.12
CA GLY A 156 -5.89 -1.30 -11.48
C GLY A 156 -6.04 -2.65 -12.19
N SER A 157 -7.26 -3.15 -12.21
CA SER A 157 -7.72 -4.18 -13.12
C SER A 157 -9.05 -3.71 -13.68
N ASN A 158 -9.03 -3.22 -14.92
CA ASN A 158 -10.17 -2.58 -15.59
C ASN A 158 -10.77 -1.40 -14.78
N ALA A 159 -9.89 -0.63 -14.11
CA ALA A 159 -10.30 0.47 -13.25
C ALA A 159 -10.55 1.78 -14.03
N GLN A 160 -9.95 1.96 -15.21
CA GLN A 160 -10.01 3.20 -16.00
C GLN A 160 -11.01 3.18 -17.16
N GLU A 161 -11.76 2.10 -17.38
CA GLU A 161 -12.47 1.83 -18.62
C GLU A 161 -13.47 2.91 -19.05
N SER A 162 -14.15 3.57 -18.16
CA SER A 162 -15.21 4.54 -18.51
C SER A 162 -14.77 6.00 -18.56
N GLY A 163 -13.49 6.22 -18.84
CA GLY A 163 -12.95 7.58 -18.85
C GLY A 163 -12.48 8.01 -17.45
N ARG A 164 -11.58 8.96 -17.45
CA ARG A 164 -10.85 9.44 -16.28
C ARG A 164 -11.71 10.32 -15.35
N ASP A 165 -12.95 9.94 -15.10
CA ASP A 165 -13.79 10.66 -14.16
C ASP A 165 -13.20 10.49 -12.75
N ALA A 166 -12.93 11.60 -12.10
CA ALA A 166 -12.46 11.65 -10.73
C ALA A 166 -13.36 10.90 -9.73
N ASN A 167 -14.61 10.62 -10.09
CA ASN A 167 -15.56 9.88 -9.29
C ASN A 167 -15.39 8.36 -9.39
N THR A 168 -14.69 7.86 -10.41
CA THR A 168 -14.53 6.43 -10.66
C THR A 168 -13.31 5.84 -9.98
N ILE A 169 -12.39 6.69 -9.54
CA ILE A 169 -11.08 6.31 -8.98
C ILE A 169 -11.06 6.56 -7.47
N ILE A 170 -10.69 5.52 -6.72
CA ILE A 170 -10.78 5.53 -5.26
C ILE A 170 -9.70 6.34 -4.57
N SER A 171 -8.50 6.41 -5.13
CA SER A 171 -7.38 7.17 -4.57
C SER A 171 -7.19 8.49 -5.32
N LYS A 172 -6.81 9.53 -4.60
CA LYS A 172 -6.41 10.82 -5.18
C LYS A 172 -4.91 10.92 -5.47
N ALA A 173 -4.12 9.92 -5.11
CA ALA A 173 -2.66 9.94 -5.29
C ALA A 173 -2.25 9.98 -6.77
N SER A 174 -2.92 9.20 -7.62
CA SER A 174 -2.64 9.10 -9.05
C SER A 174 -3.80 8.41 -9.78
N LEU A 175 -3.67 8.22 -11.08
CA LEU A 175 -4.47 7.24 -11.82
C LEU A 175 -3.91 5.83 -11.60
N PRO A 176 -4.76 4.79 -11.53
CA PRO A 176 -4.29 3.42 -11.48
C PRO A 176 -3.58 3.02 -12.78
N GLU A 177 -2.58 2.17 -12.68
CA GLU A 177 -1.98 1.53 -13.86
C GLU A 177 -2.69 0.19 -14.09
N ASP A 178 -3.48 0.11 -15.15
CA ASP A 178 -4.28 -1.08 -15.45
C ASP A 178 -3.50 -2.16 -16.22
N ASP A 179 -2.46 -1.82 -16.97
CA ASP A 179 -1.68 -2.78 -17.74
C ASP A 179 -0.51 -3.35 -16.90
N PRO A 180 -0.50 -4.66 -16.58
CA PRO A 180 0.56 -5.28 -15.77
C PRO A 180 1.94 -5.16 -16.40
N ASN A 181 2.06 -5.21 -17.74
CA ASN A 181 3.34 -5.07 -18.41
C ASN A 181 3.87 -3.63 -18.32
N THR A 182 2.99 -2.65 -18.42
CA THR A 182 3.33 -1.23 -18.22
C THR A 182 3.69 -0.97 -16.76
N ALA A 183 2.93 -1.51 -15.81
CA ALA A 183 3.24 -1.43 -14.38
C ALA A 183 4.63 -2.03 -14.08
N LEU A 184 4.93 -3.21 -14.64
CA LEU A 184 6.22 -3.86 -14.46
C LEU A 184 7.38 -3.00 -15.01
N ARG A 185 7.23 -2.42 -16.21
CA ARG A 185 8.24 -1.51 -16.77
C ARG A 185 8.39 -0.24 -15.94
N LYS A 186 7.28 0.34 -15.50
CA LYS A 186 7.23 1.60 -14.74
C LYS A 186 7.92 1.47 -13.38
N TYR A 187 7.66 0.39 -12.65
CA TYR A 187 8.12 0.25 -11.27
C TYR A 187 9.39 -0.59 -11.13
N PHE A 188 9.71 -1.45 -12.12
CA PHE A 188 10.88 -2.34 -12.09
C PHE A 188 11.82 -2.17 -13.27
N GLY A 189 11.55 -1.26 -14.20
CA GLY A 189 12.42 -1.00 -15.36
C GLY A 189 13.67 -0.23 -15.00
N ALA A 190 13.51 0.89 -14.34
CA ALA A 190 14.59 1.70 -13.79
C ALA A 190 14.06 2.45 -12.57
N LEU A 191 14.85 2.55 -11.53
CA LEU A 191 14.50 3.37 -10.38
C LEU A 191 14.60 4.86 -10.76
N PRO A 192 13.72 5.72 -10.23
CA PRO A 192 13.86 7.16 -10.37
C PRO A 192 15.24 7.62 -9.93
N ASP A 193 15.88 8.48 -10.72
CA ASP A 193 17.17 9.08 -10.36
C ASP A 193 16.93 10.14 -9.29
N VAL A 194 16.93 9.73 -8.03
CA VAL A 194 16.61 10.58 -6.89
C VAL A 194 17.88 11.21 -6.38
N GLY A 195 17.94 12.54 -6.36
CA GLY A 195 19.04 13.29 -5.74
C GLY A 195 20.27 13.54 -6.61
N LYS A 196 20.22 13.26 -7.94
CA LYS A 196 21.27 13.62 -8.88
C LYS A 196 21.01 14.91 -9.66
N ASP A 197 19.81 15.48 -9.55
CA ASP A 197 19.47 16.74 -10.21
C ASP A 197 19.80 17.93 -9.30
N ASP A 198 21.03 18.43 -9.43
CA ASP A 198 21.50 19.63 -8.70
C ASP A 198 20.59 20.86 -8.92
N THR A 199 19.83 20.88 -10.02
CA THR A 199 18.89 21.95 -10.34
C THR A 199 17.72 21.98 -9.34
N TYR A 200 17.28 20.81 -8.86
CA TYR A 200 16.23 20.69 -7.85
C TYR A 200 16.70 21.24 -6.50
N ILE A 201 17.88 20.85 -6.05
CA ILE A 201 18.49 21.30 -4.78
C ILE A 201 18.71 22.82 -4.82
N LEU A 202 19.23 23.36 -5.91
CA LEU A 202 19.42 24.80 -6.09
C LEU A 202 18.09 25.61 -6.09
N SER A 203 17.01 25.02 -6.62
CA SER A 203 15.70 25.67 -6.62
C SER A 203 15.07 25.70 -5.21
N PHE A 204 15.23 24.68 -4.41
CA PHE A 204 14.78 24.64 -3.01
C PHE A 204 15.55 25.64 -2.13
N ASP A 205 16.85 25.72 -2.27
CA ASP A 205 17.69 26.69 -1.55
C ASP A 205 17.30 28.14 -1.91
N ALA A 206 16.96 28.41 -3.16
CA ALA A 206 16.49 29.71 -3.61
C ALA A 206 15.12 30.07 -3.01
N GLN A 207 14.20 29.11 -2.98
CA GLN A 207 12.87 29.27 -2.37
C GLN A 207 12.97 29.47 -0.87
N LYS A 208 13.85 28.72 -0.19
CA LYS A 208 14.11 28.87 1.26
C LYS A 208 14.61 30.27 1.60
N ARG A 209 15.61 30.79 0.85
CA ARG A 209 16.09 32.16 1.01
C ARG A 209 15.02 33.24 0.74
N ALA A 210 14.18 33.03 -0.30
CA ALA A 210 13.08 33.94 -0.62
C ALA A 210 12.04 33.97 0.51
N LEU A 211 11.71 32.82 1.07
CA LEU A 211 10.76 32.69 2.18
C LEU A 211 11.33 33.30 3.48
N ASP A 212 12.61 33.12 3.79
CA ASP A 212 13.25 33.75 4.95
C ASP A 212 13.21 35.28 4.88
N ASN A 213 13.32 35.82 3.68
CA ASN A 213 13.19 37.27 3.46
C ASN A 213 11.75 37.81 3.65
N ILE A 214 10.75 37.00 3.29
CA ILE A 214 9.32 37.33 3.43
C ILE A 214 8.86 37.17 4.88
N LYS A 215 9.41 36.22 5.62
CA LYS A 215 9.08 35.87 7.00
C LYS A 215 9.01 37.08 7.95
N LYS A 216 9.92 38.05 7.77
CA LYS A 216 9.99 39.29 8.60
C LYS A 216 8.89 40.29 8.30
N LYS A 217 8.08 40.09 7.25
CA LYS A 217 7.05 41.00 6.75
C LYS A 217 5.64 40.48 6.89
N LEU A 218 5.45 39.25 7.45
CA LEU A 218 4.18 38.57 7.52
C LEU A 218 3.49 38.77 8.88
N SER A 219 2.17 38.76 8.87
CA SER A 219 1.35 38.63 10.08
C SER A 219 1.49 37.24 10.70
N THR A 220 1.03 37.05 11.94
CA THR A 220 1.12 35.78 12.68
C THR A 220 0.49 34.61 11.93
N ASP A 221 -0.69 34.85 11.31
CA ASP A 221 -1.41 33.79 10.57
C ASP A 221 -0.75 33.45 9.24
N GLU A 222 -0.25 34.46 8.53
CA GLU A 222 0.52 34.25 7.30
C GLU A 222 1.84 33.54 7.60
N TYR A 223 2.48 33.87 8.71
CA TYR A 223 3.69 33.22 9.19
C TYR A 223 3.44 31.73 9.44
N ALA A 224 2.35 31.35 10.10
CA ALA A 224 2.03 29.94 10.34
C ALA A 224 1.84 29.14 9.05
N ARG A 225 1.20 29.72 8.02
CA ARG A 225 1.05 29.06 6.70
C ARG A 225 2.39 28.90 5.99
N VAL A 226 3.24 29.93 6.04
CA VAL A 226 4.59 29.87 5.47
C VAL A 226 5.45 28.85 6.21
N GLN A 227 5.36 28.79 7.54
CA GLN A 227 6.08 27.81 8.34
C GLN A 227 5.70 26.36 7.97
N ASN A 228 4.41 26.09 7.75
CA ASN A 228 3.95 24.78 7.31
C ASN A 228 4.50 24.42 5.92
N HIS A 229 4.59 25.41 5.02
CA HIS A 229 5.18 25.20 3.70
C HIS A 229 6.69 24.90 3.78
N PHE A 230 7.42 25.61 4.64
CA PHE A 230 8.83 25.33 4.93
C PHE A 230 9.04 23.90 5.45
N THR A 231 8.26 23.51 6.45
CA THR A 231 8.35 22.16 7.02
C THR A 231 8.09 21.09 5.96
N ALA A 232 7.18 21.35 5.02
CA ALA A 232 6.93 20.43 3.91
C ALA A 232 8.15 20.34 2.96
N ILE A 233 8.78 21.47 2.63
CA ILE A 233 10.00 21.52 1.80
C ILE A 233 11.15 20.77 2.49
N GLU A 234 11.40 21.03 3.77
CA GLU A 234 12.45 20.36 4.55
C GLU A 234 12.25 18.83 4.61
N LYS A 235 11.01 18.36 4.73
CA LYS A 235 10.68 16.93 4.64
C LYS A 235 10.98 16.35 3.26
N ILE A 236 10.73 17.09 2.19
CA ILE A 236 11.05 16.67 0.81
C ILE A 236 12.57 16.60 0.62
N GLU A 237 13.31 17.62 1.04
CA GLU A 237 14.78 17.63 0.99
C GLU A 237 15.40 16.47 1.76
N SER A 238 14.93 16.22 2.99
CA SER A 238 15.37 15.07 3.79
C SER A 238 15.11 13.75 3.08
N ARG A 239 13.93 13.60 2.47
CA ARG A 239 13.57 12.40 1.72
C ARG A 239 14.47 12.21 0.49
N ILE A 240 14.75 13.27 -0.27
CA ILE A 240 15.65 13.20 -1.44
C ILE A 240 17.06 12.79 -0.98
N ALA A 241 17.57 13.39 0.09
CA ALA A 241 18.89 13.06 0.64
C ALA A 241 18.95 11.60 1.14
N ASP A 242 17.90 11.13 1.81
CA ASP A 242 17.79 9.75 2.28
C ASP A 242 17.78 8.74 1.13
N LEU A 243 17.02 9.02 0.06
CA LEU A 243 16.97 8.19 -1.14
C LEU A 243 18.29 8.19 -1.91
N ALA A 244 18.95 9.34 -2.05
CA ALA A 244 20.24 9.45 -2.71
C ALA A 244 21.36 8.67 -1.97
N ASN A 245 21.23 8.51 -0.64
CA ASN A 245 22.20 7.78 0.20
C ASN A 245 21.81 6.31 0.43
N ALA A 246 20.59 5.90 0.09
CA ALA A 246 20.15 4.51 0.18
C ALA A 246 20.81 3.67 -0.90
N ALA A 247 21.24 2.45 -0.55
CA ALA A 247 21.64 1.49 -1.56
C ALA A 247 20.41 1.10 -2.40
N ALA A 248 20.51 1.23 -3.72
CA ALA A 248 19.43 0.81 -4.61
C ALA A 248 19.10 -0.68 -4.38
N PRO A 249 17.81 -1.05 -4.28
CA PRO A 249 17.42 -2.44 -4.14
C PRO A 249 17.80 -3.24 -5.39
N ASP A 250 18.12 -4.52 -5.20
CA ASP A 250 18.28 -5.44 -6.33
C ASP A 250 16.89 -5.80 -6.88
N LEU A 251 16.45 -5.05 -7.87
CA LEU A 251 15.14 -5.27 -8.50
C LEU A 251 14.99 -6.66 -9.13
N ASN A 252 16.10 -7.29 -9.54
CA ASN A 252 16.04 -8.63 -10.13
C ASN A 252 15.70 -9.70 -9.09
N ALA A 253 16.02 -9.46 -7.82
CA ALA A 253 15.72 -10.41 -6.75
C ALA A 253 14.22 -10.54 -6.44
N CYS A 254 13.43 -9.50 -6.71
CA CYS A 254 12.00 -9.45 -6.38
C CYS A 254 11.09 -9.22 -7.60
N LYS A 255 11.65 -8.92 -8.79
CA LYS A 255 10.87 -8.65 -10.00
C LYS A 255 10.01 -9.85 -10.39
N PRO A 256 8.66 -9.71 -10.47
CA PRO A 256 7.80 -10.82 -10.86
C PRO A 256 7.90 -11.10 -12.35
N THR A 257 7.60 -12.34 -12.72
CA THR A 257 7.42 -12.71 -14.13
C THR A 257 5.96 -12.51 -14.51
N ILE A 258 5.71 -11.66 -15.51
CA ILE A 258 4.37 -11.39 -16.05
C ILE A 258 4.30 -11.98 -17.45
N PRO A 259 3.22 -12.72 -17.80
CA PRO A 259 2.98 -13.17 -19.17
C PRO A 259 2.92 -11.99 -20.14
N GLY A 260 3.44 -12.18 -21.35
CA GLY A 260 3.40 -11.15 -22.39
C GLY A 260 1.98 -10.83 -22.89
N ALA A 261 1.07 -11.80 -22.79
CA ALA A 261 -0.35 -11.66 -23.12
C ALA A 261 -1.21 -12.29 -22.01
N TYR A 262 -2.34 -11.68 -21.73
CA TYR A 262 -3.36 -12.16 -20.79
C TYR A 262 -4.75 -11.83 -21.34
N ASP A 263 -5.74 -12.64 -20.95
CA ASP A 263 -7.14 -12.40 -21.27
C ASP A 263 -7.75 -11.50 -20.18
N ASP A 264 -8.38 -10.39 -20.55
CA ASP A 264 -9.14 -9.50 -19.67
C ASP A 264 -10.60 -9.34 -20.10
N SER A 265 -11.04 -10.13 -21.08
CA SER A 265 -12.39 -10.07 -21.63
C SER A 265 -13.39 -11.00 -20.96
N SER A 266 -12.91 -12.07 -20.31
CA SER A 266 -13.71 -13.01 -19.55
C SER A 266 -13.61 -12.74 -18.04
N ASN A 267 -14.62 -13.19 -17.26
CA ASN A 267 -14.56 -13.07 -15.80
C ASN A 267 -13.33 -13.77 -15.20
N ALA A 268 -12.97 -14.97 -15.70
CA ALA A 268 -11.79 -15.69 -15.26
C ALA A 268 -10.50 -14.97 -15.66
N GLY A 269 -10.45 -14.40 -16.85
CA GLY A 269 -9.33 -13.60 -17.35
C GLY A 269 -9.14 -12.34 -16.53
N MET A 270 -10.21 -11.65 -16.15
CA MET A 270 -10.16 -10.48 -15.28
C MET A 270 -9.64 -10.81 -13.88
N VAL A 271 -10.05 -11.94 -13.30
CA VAL A 271 -9.47 -12.43 -12.03
C VAL A 271 -7.98 -12.72 -12.18
N ALA A 272 -7.59 -13.37 -13.28
CA ALA A 272 -6.17 -13.64 -13.56
C ALA A 272 -5.37 -12.36 -13.76
N HIS A 273 -5.91 -11.38 -14.50
CA HIS A 273 -5.32 -10.05 -14.67
C HIS A 273 -5.12 -9.33 -13.32
N ALA A 274 -6.15 -9.30 -12.48
CA ALA A 274 -6.04 -8.70 -11.16
C ALA A 274 -4.97 -9.38 -10.29
N LYS A 275 -4.79 -10.70 -10.39
CA LYS A 275 -3.72 -11.44 -9.71
C LYS A 275 -2.33 -11.08 -10.20
N LEU A 276 -2.15 -10.76 -11.48
CA LEU A 276 -0.87 -10.22 -11.98
C LEU A 276 -0.52 -8.88 -11.32
N GLN A 277 -1.51 -8.00 -11.15
CA GLN A 277 -1.32 -6.74 -10.43
C GLN A 277 -1.00 -6.97 -8.93
N VAL A 278 -1.59 -7.99 -8.31
CA VAL A 278 -1.22 -8.42 -6.95
C VAL A 278 0.25 -8.83 -6.89
N ASP A 279 0.72 -9.64 -7.83
CA ASP A 279 2.12 -10.10 -7.87
C ASP A 279 3.10 -8.93 -8.00
N ILE A 280 2.74 -7.90 -8.79
CA ILE A 280 3.53 -6.67 -8.92
C ILE A 280 3.57 -5.90 -7.58
N LEU A 281 2.44 -5.72 -6.90
CA LEU A 281 2.40 -5.01 -5.61
C LEU A 281 3.17 -5.75 -4.51
N VAL A 282 3.03 -7.08 -4.44
CA VAL A 282 3.78 -7.91 -3.48
C VAL A 282 5.28 -7.80 -3.72
N ALA A 283 5.70 -7.88 -4.98
CA ALA A 283 7.10 -7.70 -5.36
C ALA A 283 7.61 -6.28 -5.03
N ALA A 284 6.79 -5.26 -5.23
CA ALA A 284 7.15 -3.89 -4.86
C ALA A 284 7.33 -3.72 -3.35
N PHE A 285 6.53 -4.40 -2.53
CA PHE A 285 6.71 -4.44 -1.08
C PHE A 285 7.98 -5.21 -0.69
N GLN A 286 8.25 -6.34 -1.32
CA GLN A 286 9.44 -7.15 -1.07
C GLN A 286 10.74 -6.38 -1.38
N CYS A 287 10.72 -5.55 -2.43
CA CYS A 287 11.83 -4.67 -2.80
C CYS A 287 11.83 -3.32 -2.04
N ASP A 288 10.91 -3.08 -1.11
CA ASP A 288 10.69 -1.80 -0.40
C ASP A 288 10.58 -0.58 -1.36
N LEU A 289 10.01 -0.79 -2.56
CA LEU A 289 9.79 0.28 -3.54
C LEU A 289 8.69 1.24 -3.09
N THR A 290 7.73 0.75 -2.33
CA THR A 290 6.67 1.51 -1.67
C THR A 290 6.28 0.84 -0.36
N ARG A 291 5.65 1.60 0.53
CA ARG A 291 5.02 1.08 1.77
C ARG A 291 3.52 1.27 1.79
N VAL A 292 2.98 1.89 0.74
CA VAL A 292 1.54 2.09 0.56
C VAL A 292 1.16 1.63 -0.83
N GLY A 293 0.28 0.63 -0.90
CA GLY A 293 -0.24 0.08 -2.15
C GLY A 293 -1.75 0.28 -2.26
N VAL A 294 -2.24 0.46 -3.47
CA VAL A 294 -3.67 0.47 -3.79
C VAL A 294 -3.89 -0.43 -5.00
N LEU A 295 -4.86 -1.32 -4.91
CA LEU A 295 -5.36 -2.11 -6.03
C LEU A 295 -6.85 -1.87 -6.19
N GLN A 296 -7.27 -1.35 -7.33
CA GLN A 296 -8.67 -1.14 -7.67
C GLN A 296 -9.13 -2.18 -8.69
N ILE A 297 -10.13 -3.00 -8.32
CA ILE A 297 -10.70 -4.04 -9.15
C ILE A 297 -12.02 -3.52 -9.74
N GLY A 298 -12.02 -3.30 -11.04
CA GLY A 298 -13.10 -2.61 -11.76
C GLY A 298 -13.17 -1.12 -11.43
N ASN A 299 -13.97 -0.37 -12.20
CA ASN A 299 -14.30 0.99 -11.82
C ASN A 299 -15.36 1.00 -10.70
N HIS A 300 -15.64 2.14 -10.09
CA HIS A 300 -16.57 2.22 -8.96
C HIS A 300 -18.01 1.83 -9.31
N ASN A 301 -18.42 1.95 -10.58
CA ASN A 301 -19.73 1.52 -11.07
C ASN A 301 -19.77 0.03 -11.37
N GLY A 302 -18.62 -0.65 -11.42
CA GLY A 302 -18.52 -2.04 -11.85
C GLY A 302 -18.50 -2.22 -13.37
N ALA A 303 -18.62 -1.17 -14.17
CA ALA A 303 -18.32 -1.25 -15.59
C ALA A 303 -16.86 -1.70 -15.78
N GLY A 304 -16.55 -2.32 -16.89
CA GLY A 304 -15.24 -2.89 -17.13
C GLY A 304 -15.01 -4.28 -16.59
N TRP A 305 -15.94 -4.81 -15.82
CA TRP A 305 -15.93 -6.21 -15.38
C TRP A 305 -17.14 -6.93 -15.95
N THR A 306 -16.92 -7.93 -16.79
CA THR A 306 -18.00 -8.67 -17.44
C THR A 306 -18.22 -10.05 -16.83
N TYR A 307 -19.48 -10.44 -16.71
CA TYR A 307 -19.88 -11.75 -16.23
C TYR A 307 -21.14 -12.22 -16.95
N ARG A 308 -21.09 -13.31 -17.68
CA ARG A 308 -22.23 -13.90 -18.42
C ARG A 308 -22.96 -12.91 -19.32
N GLY A 309 -22.20 -12.04 -20.01
CA GLY A 309 -22.78 -11.04 -20.91
C GLY A 309 -23.28 -9.76 -20.25
N PHE A 310 -23.14 -9.62 -18.94
CA PHE A 310 -23.43 -8.39 -18.20
C PHE A 310 -22.11 -7.71 -17.80
N ASP A 311 -22.05 -6.40 -17.91
CA ASP A 311 -21.05 -5.65 -17.14
C ASP A 311 -21.42 -5.67 -15.64
N GLY A 312 -20.46 -5.35 -14.76
CA GLY A 312 -20.66 -5.47 -13.32
C GLY A 312 -21.79 -4.62 -12.77
N HIS A 313 -22.10 -3.47 -13.40
CA HIS A 313 -23.23 -2.63 -13.04
C HIS A 313 -24.56 -3.26 -13.48
N SER A 314 -24.65 -3.65 -14.74
CA SER A 314 -25.82 -4.33 -15.28
C SER A 314 -26.08 -5.70 -14.62
N ALA A 315 -25.01 -6.39 -14.18
CA ALA A 315 -25.14 -7.62 -13.42
C ALA A 315 -25.90 -7.41 -12.11
N ALA A 316 -25.65 -6.29 -11.41
CA ALA A 316 -26.38 -5.95 -10.21
C ALA A 316 -27.86 -5.60 -10.49
N HIS A 317 -28.13 -4.77 -11.51
CA HIS A 317 -29.49 -4.24 -11.75
C HIS A 317 -30.38 -5.14 -12.61
N SER A 318 -29.83 -5.70 -13.69
CA SER A 318 -30.59 -6.48 -14.67
C SER A 318 -30.36 -7.98 -14.56
N GLY A 319 -29.17 -8.41 -14.13
CA GLY A 319 -28.84 -9.83 -13.93
C GLY A 319 -29.41 -10.41 -12.65
N GLY A 320 -29.69 -9.56 -11.66
CA GLY A 320 -30.17 -9.95 -10.35
C GLY A 320 -29.17 -10.83 -9.58
N ALA A 321 -29.60 -11.38 -8.44
CA ALA A 321 -28.75 -12.15 -7.55
C ALA A 321 -28.12 -13.39 -8.19
N SER A 322 -28.78 -14.01 -9.17
CA SER A 322 -28.28 -15.20 -9.86
C SER A 322 -27.06 -14.95 -10.76
N VAL A 323 -26.83 -13.71 -11.18
CA VAL A 323 -25.66 -13.27 -11.95
C VAL A 323 -24.67 -12.56 -11.03
N TRP A 324 -25.16 -11.64 -10.21
CA TRP A 324 -24.33 -10.78 -9.38
C TRP A 324 -23.61 -11.53 -8.26
N ASN A 325 -24.29 -12.42 -7.50
CA ASN A 325 -23.65 -13.14 -6.41
C ASN A 325 -22.47 -14.01 -6.85
N PRO A 326 -22.57 -14.85 -7.91
CA PRO A 326 -21.41 -15.59 -8.42
C PRO A 326 -20.29 -14.67 -8.92
N MET A 327 -20.60 -13.57 -9.60
CA MET A 327 -19.60 -12.61 -10.05
C MET A 327 -18.83 -12.00 -8.87
N MET A 328 -19.56 -11.60 -7.81
CA MET A 328 -18.92 -11.06 -6.60
C MET A 328 -18.08 -12.10 -5.89
N LYS A 329 -18.57 -13.36 -5.81
CA LYS A 329 -17.77 -14.47 -5.27
C LYS A 329 -16.43 -14.60 -5.99
N ASP A 330 -16.44 -14.61 -7.32
CA ASP A 330 -15.20 -14.75 -8.10
C ASP A 330 -14.25 -13.55 -7.88
N LYS A 331 -14.78 -12.32 -7.75
CA LYS A 331 -13.96 -11.14 -7.43
C LYS A 331 -13.26 -11.23 -6.07
N PHE A 332 -13.92 -11.80 -5.07
CA PHE A 332 -13.35 -12.00 -3.74
C PHE A 332 -12.19 -13.04 -3.72
N GLU A 333 -11.99 -13.76 -4.82
CA GLU A 333 -10.79 -14.57 -5.01
C GLU A 333 -9.50 -13.73 -4.99
N VAL A 334 -9.54 -12.51 -5.56
CA VAL A 334 -8.37 -11.66 -5.67
C VAL A 334 -7.82 -11.21 -4.31
N PRO A 335 -8.60 -10.62 -3.39
CA PRO A 335 -8.10 -10.29 -2.06
C PRO A 335 -7.66 -11.51 -1.25
N ALA A 336 -8.33 -12.65 -1.36
CA ALA A 336 -7.91 -13.87 -0.69
C ALA A 336 -6.54 -14.39 -1.23
N TYR A 337 -6.35 -14.34 -2.56
CA TYR A 337 -5.06 -14.60 -3.20
C TYR A 337 -3.98 -13.62 -2.71
N PHE A 338 -4.30 -12.33 -2.61
CA PHE A 338 -3.36 -11.31 -2.14
C PHE A 338 -2.86 -11.61 -0.73
N ILE A 339 -3.78 -11.88 0.20
CA ILE A 339 -3.42 -12.26 1.58
C ILE A 339 -2.50 -13.49 1.56
N LYS A 340 -2.83 -14.52 0.76
CA LYS A 340 -2.01 -15.72 0.63
C LYS A 340 -0.61 -15.42 0.11
N LYS A 341 -0.49 -14.50 -0.87
CA LYS A 341 0.81 -14.07 -1.40
C LYS A 341 1.63 -13.35 -0.32
N LEU A 342 1.02 -12.45 0.46
CA LEU A 342 1.70 -11.78 1.57
C LEU A 342 2.17 -12.77 2.65
N MET A 343 1.40 -13.84 2.91
CA MET A 343 1.78 -14.91 3.85
C MET A 343 2.93 -15.79 3.34
N SER A 344 3.07 -15.96 2.02
CA SER A 344 4.06 -16.86 1.42
C SER A 344 5.30 -16.15 0.89
N THR A 345 5.30 -14.83 0.81
CA THR A 345 6.46 -14.05 0.34
C THR A 345 7.25 -13.53 1.55
N MET A 346 8.55 -13.80 1.56
CA MET A 346 9.43 -13.35 2.63
C MET A 346 9.88 -11.91 2.44
N ASP A 347 9.85 -11.15 3.51
CA ASP A 347 10.46 -9.82 3.60
C ASP A 347 11.98 -9.93 3.76
N SER A 348 12.67 -8.80 3.70
CA SER A 348 14.12 -8.71 3.87
C SER A 348 14.65 -9.19 5.23
N ASP A 349 13.81 -9.23 6.26
CA ASP A 349 14.12 -9.78 7.58
C ASP A 349 13.91 -11.29 7.71
N GLY A 350 13.51 -11.95 6.62
CA GLY A 350 13.22 -13.39 6.59
C GLY A 350 11.88 -13.79 7.18
N GLN A 351 11.01 -12.82 7.51
CA GLN A 351 9.64 -13.07 7.95
C GLN A 351 8.67 -12.90 6.78
N PRO A 352 7.50 -13.56 6.81
CA PRO A 352 6.46 -13.31 5.82
C PRO A 352 6.03 -11.83 5.80
N LEU A 353 5.80 -11.28 4.60
CA LEU A 353 5.36 -9.89 4.42
C LEU A 353 4.09 -9.53 5.21
N ILE A 354 3.23 -10.49 5.49
CA ILE A 354 2.01 -10.28 6.29
C ILE A 354 2.29 -9.85 7.72
N ASN A 355 3.50 -10.14 8.25
CA ASN A 355 3.93 -9.73 9.59
C ASN A 355 4.28 -8.23 9.67
N SER A 356 4.47 -7.59 8.51
CA SER A 356 4.81 -6.17 8.37
C SER A 356 3.79 -5.39 7.51
N THR A 357 2.71 -6.05 7.07
CA THR A 357 1.72 -5.46 6.16
C THR A 357 0.31 -5.56 6.74
N ALA A 358 -0.42 -4.44 6.75
CA ALA A 358 -1.86 -4.40 6.96
C ALA A 358 -2.55 -4.47 5.59
N PHE A 359 -3.19 -5.60 5.29
CA PHE A 359 -4.03 -5.76 4.10
C PHE A 359 -5.45 -5.32 4.42
N CYS A 360 -5.99 -4.34 3.69
CA CYS A 360 -7.33 -3.82 3.85
C CYS A 360 -8.15 -4.05 2.58
N GLN A 361 -9.17 -4.91 2.63
CA GLN A 361 -10.20 -4.91 1.60
C GLN A 361 -11.23 -3.84 1.93
N VAL A 362 -11.62 -3.06 0.93
CA VAL A 362 -12.57 -1.96 1.05
C VAL A 362 -13.53 -1.92 -0.12
N THR A 363 -14.67 -1.27 0.06
CA THR A 363 -15.69 -1.13 -0.97
C THR A 363 -16.49 0.16 -0.78
N CYS A 364 -17.31 0.52 -1.77
CA CYS A 364 -18.19 1.69 -1.72
C CYS A 364 -19.59 1.42 -1.17
N PHE A 365 -20.04 0.15 -1.12
CA PHE A 365 -21.40 -0.24 -0.71
C PHE A 365 -21.40 -1.39 0.27
N GLY A 366 -22.53 -1.57 0.96
CA GLY A 366 -22.92 -2.82 1.59
C GLY A 366 -23.44 -3.81 0.56
N ASN A 367 -24.71 -3.72 0.20
CA ASN A 367 -25.32 -4.55 -0.83
C ASN A 367 -25.49 -3.76 -2.14
N GLY A 368 -24.83 -4.19 -3.22
CA GLY A 368 -24.85 -3.50 -4.50
C GLY A 368 -26.18 -3.59 -5.25
N LEU A 369 -27.02 -4.62 -4.98
CA LEU A 369 -28.34 -4.72 -5.58
C LEU A 369 -29.28 -3.61 -5.09
N SER A 370 -29.12 -3.20 -3.84
CA SER A 370 -29.96 -2.17 -3.19
C SER A 370 -29.25 -0.83 -3.04
N HIS A 371 -27.97 -0.73 -3.42
CA HIS A 371 -27.11 0.42 -3.14
C HIS A 371 -27.06 0.80 -1.65
N ALA A 372 -27.12 -0.21 -0.76
CA ALA A 372 -27.10 0.01 0.67
C ALA A 372 -25.78 0.64 1.10
N SER A 373 -25.83 1.68 1.91
CA SER A 373 -24.64 2.29 2.52
C SER A 373 -24.19 1.60 3.80
N THR A 374 -25.00 0.67 4.33
CA THR A 374 -24.75 -0.02 5.59
C THR A 374 -24.14 -1.40 5.38
N ASN A 375 -23.40 -1.88 6.38
CA ASN A 375 -22.81 -3.22 6.40
C ASN A 375 -21.90 -3.51 5.19
N ALA A 376 -21.15 -2.49 4.72
CA ALA A 376 -20.21 -2.63 3.63
C ALA A 376 -19.07 -3.59 4.01
N PRO A 377 -18.65 -4.50 3.10
CA PRO A 377 -17.65 -5.53 3.39
C PRO A 377 -16.23 -4.98 3.44
N PHE A 378 -15.82 -4.57 4.63
CA PHE A 378 -14.44 -4.25 4.93
C PHE A 378 -13.77 -5.42 5.64
N LEU A 379 -12.49 -5.59 5.37
CA LEU A 379 -11.68 -6.64 5.98
C LEU A 379 -10.28 -6.13 6.23
N LEU A 380 -9.75 -6.46 7.41
CA LEU A 380 -8.32 -6.37 7.70
C LEU A 380 -7.74 -7.77 7.80
N ALA A 381 -6.61 -8.04 7.13
CA ALA A 381 -5.80 -9.22 7.34
C ALA A 381 -4.36 -8.79 7.65
N THR A 382 -3.82 -9.26 8.76
CA THR A 382 -2.45 -8.94 9.19
C THR A 382 -2.00 -9.87 10.32
N GLN A 383 -0.70 -9.98 10.50
CA GLN A 383 -0.07 -10.60 11.68
C GLN A 383 0.83 -9.61 12.44
N MET A 384 0.68 -8.31 12.18
CA MET A 384 1.42 -7.25 12.88
C MET A 384 0.97 -7.14 14.33
N SER A 385 1.93 -6.95 15.24
CA SER A 385 1.68 -6.84 16.69
C SER A 385 0.82 -5.63 17.11
N GLY A 386 0.67 -4.63 16.26
CA GLY A 386 -0.20 -3.47 16.50
C GLY A 386 -1.70 -3.75 16.35
N PHE A 387 -2.08 -4.95 15.93
CA PHE A 387 -3.47 -5.37 15.69
C PHE A 387 -3.84 -6.58 16.54
N LYS A 388 -5.13 -6.79 16.73
CA LYS A 388 -5.64 -8.03 17.31
C LYS A 388 -5.23 -9.23 16.47
N SER A 389 -4.91 -10.32 17.12
CA SER A 389 -4.58 -11.58 16.46
C SER A 389 -5.82 -12.44 16.22
N GLY A 390 -5.75 -13.31 15.23
CA GLY A 390 -6.74 -14.33 14.97
C GLY A 390 -7.93 -13.84 14.14
N PHE A 391 -8.96 -14.69 14.08
CA PHE A 391 -10.20 -14.40 13.35
C PHE A 391 -11.14 -13.54 14.20
N SER A 392 -11.80 -12.58 13.57
CA SER A 392 -13.00 -11.95 14.14
C SER A 392 -13.97 -11.49 13.05
N SER A 393 -15.26 -11.50 13.37
CA SER A 393 -16.32 -11.08 12.47
C SER A 393 -17.34 -10.24 13.24
N LYS A 394 -17.51 -8.97 12.83
CA LYS A 394 -18.34 -8.02 13.53
C LYS A 394 -19.06 -7.10 12.54
N GLY A 395 -20.39 -6.99 12.65
CA GLY A 395 -21.15 -5.87 12.11
C GLY A 395 -21.05 -4.70 13.09
N THR A 396 -20.92 -3.50 12.59
CA THR A 396 -20.78 -2.32 13.43
C THR A 396 -21.46 -1.12 12.79
N ALA A 397 -21.89 -0.18 13.60
CA ALA A 397 -22.33 1.13 13.15
C ALA A 397 -21.17 2.10 12.87
N SER A 398 -19.92 1.63 12.97
CA SER A 398 -18.72 2.43 12.67
C SER A 398 -18.65 2.73 11.18
N THR A 399 -18.07 3.88 10.85
CA THR A 399 -17.91 4.34 9.46
C THR A 399 -16.65 3.78 8.83
N SER A 400 -16.52 3.92 7.50
CA SER A 400 -15.26 3.64 6.79
C SER A 400 -14.08 4.44 7.34
N ARG A 401 -14.30 5.68 7.79
CA ARG A 401 -13.25 6.52 8.41
C ARG A 401 -12.80 5.97 9.75
N ASP A 402 -13.71 5.44 10.57
CA ASP A 402 -13.35 4.79 11.84
C ASP A 402 -12.50 3.54 11.59
N PHE A 403 -12.83 2.76 10.56
CA PHE A 403 -12.01 1.63 10.13
C PHE A 403 -10.57 2.07 9.80
N HIS A 404 -10.41 3.11 8.98
CA HIS A 404 -9.10 3.63 8.62
C HIS A 404 -8.36 4.25 9.79
N ALA A 405 -9.07 4.89 10.72
CA ALA A 405 -8.47 5.42 11.94
C ALA A 405 -7.91 4.30 12.83
N GLU A 406 -8.60 3.17 12.96
CA GLU A 406 -8.07 2.01 13.68
C GLU A 406 -6.90 1.33 12.94
N VAL A 407 -6.95 1.25 11.61
CA VAL A 407 -5.81 0.78 10.81
C VAL A 407 -4.58 1.66 11.05
N ALA A 408 -4.75 2.98 11.03
CA ALA A 408 -3.66 3.92 11.33
C ALA A 408 -3.06 3.69 12.72
N LYS A 409 -3.90 3.51 13.76
CA LYS A 409 -3.43 3.19 15.12
C LYS A 409 -2.61 1.90 15.17
N GLY A 410 -3.07 0.84 14.54
CA GLY A 410 -2.34 -0.43 14.48
C GLY A 410 -0.99 -0.28 13.77
N LEU A 411 -0.89 0.61 12.81
CA LEU A 411 0.36 0.99 12.16
C LEU A 411 1.24 1.90 13.04
N GLY A 412 0.73 2.37 14.19
CA GLY A 412 1.43 3.31 15.08
C GLY A 412 1.33 4.76 14.63
N VAL A 413 0.34 5.10 13.81
CA VAL A 413 0.08 6.46 13.31
C VAL A 413 -1.10 7.08 14.07
N ASP A 414 -0.93 8.31 14.56
CA ASP A 414 -2.04 9.04 15.19
C ASP A 414 -3.08 9.45 14.13
N PRO A 415 -4.33 8.96 14.20
CA PRO A 415 -5.36 9.28 13.23
C PRO A 415 -5.78 10.75 13.22
N LYS A 416 -5.50 11.52 14.28
CA LYS A 416 -5.80 12.95 14.34
C LYS A 416 -5.05 13.76 13.28
N GLY A 417 -3.90 13.27 12.82
CA GLY A 417 -3.10 13.90 11.77
C GLY A 417 -3.57 13.57 10.34
N LEU A 418 -4.60 12.73 10.18
CA LEU A 418 -5.10 12.28 8.89
C LEU A 418 -6.40 13.01 8.51
N HIS A 419 -6.71 13.09 7.21
CA HIS A 419 -7.92 13.73 6.69
C HIS A 419 -9.19 12.87 6.87
N LEU A 420 -9.34 12.22 8.01
CA LEU A 420 -10.46 11.32 8.32
C LEU A 420 -11.67 12.02 8.99
N GLY A 421 -11.77 13.36 8.85
CA GLY A 421 -12.92 14.11 9.35
C GLY A 421 -13.12 14.08 10.87
N GLY A 422 -12.03 13.86 11.63
CA GLY A 422 -12.05 13.75 13.08
C GLY A 422 -12.36 12.34 13.60
N ALA A 423 -12.51 11.33 12.72
CA ALA A 423 -12.65 9.95 13.16
C ALA A 423 -11.40 9.51 13.93
N THR A 424 -11.62 8.91 15.08
CA THR A 424 -10.53 8.42 15.96
C THR A 424 -10.52 6.92 16.09
N GLY A 425 -11.20 6.20 15.19
CA GLY A 425 -11.57 4.81 15.38
C GLY A 425 -12.77 4.77 16.32
N GLY A 426 -13.28 3.72 16.61
CA GLY A 426 -14.42 3.57 17.49
C GLY A 426 -14.47 2.16 17.99
N ASP A 427 -15.65 1.57 17.89
CA ASP A 427 -15.87 0.19 18.26
C ASP A 427 -15.65 -0.77 17.07
N VAL A 428 -14.69 -0.43 16.16
CA VAL A 428 -14.34 -1.31 15.03
C VAL A 428 -13.69 -2.59 15.54
N GLY A 429 -12.79 -2.45 16.52
CA GLY A 429 -12.19 -3.57 17.24
C GLY A 429 -11.10 -4.29 16.46
N LEU A 430 -10.21 -3.54 15.81
CA LEU A 430 -9.04 -4.05 15.08
C LEU A 430 -7.75 -3.98 15.92
N VAL A 431 -7.68 -3.05 16.86
CA VAL A 431 -6.52 -2.81 17.73
C VAL A 431 -6.81 -3.18 19.18
#